data_cb657dd5b967b16bd02d1bc1813b2cf0
#
_entry.id   cb657dd5b967b16bd02d1bc1813b2cf0
#
_cell.length_a   1.000
_cell.length_b   1.000
_cell.length_c   1.000
_cell.angle_alpha   90.00
_cell.angle_beta   90.00
_cell.angle_gamma   90.00
#
_symmetry.space_group_name_H-M   'P 1'
#
loop_
_entity.id
_entity.type
_entity.pdbx_description
1 polymer ?
#
loop_
_entity_poly.entity_id
_entity_poly.type
_entity_poly.pdbx_seq_one_letter_code
_entity_poly.pdbx_strand_id
1 'polypeptide(L)'
;MEKDNYEIGQNNNAVKAPRHGPGRGARPVEKAKNFKGTWAKLLTNCKKYWGVMIFAIVCAGAGTVLTLLGPDKLSEMTDLITEGVMTGIDMDEIKRIGVTLICFYGCSAVLSLIQNLIMGYVTQQVSKGLRSSISTKINRLPMWFYNKTSTGDVLSRVTNDVDTIAQSFNQSMGNLVTAVTLLLGSLVMMIKTDITMTVASVLSTLLGFVFISLIMSRSQKYFARQQMHLGEINGHVEEIYAGHTVVKAYNGEAKSKEKFDVMNENLRDSAFKAQCLS
;
A
#
# COMPACT_ATOMS: atom_id res chain seq x y z
N MET A 1 38.77 -44.82 -49.27
CA MET A 1 38.01 -43.56 -49.52
C MET A 1 36.73 -43.69 -48.70
N GLU A 2 36.82 -43.33 -47.50
CA GLU A 2 35.70 -43.40 -46.51
C GLU A 2 35.17 -41.99 -46.32
N LYS A 3 33.89 -41.78 -46.61
CA LYS A 3 33.22 -40.52 -46.47
C LYS A 3 32.64 -40.44 -45.06
N ASP A 4 33.31 -39.69 -44.19
CA ASP A 4 32.80 -39.32 -42.87
C ASP A 4 31.64 -38.34 -43.01
N ASN A 5 30.40 -38.81 -42.75
CA ASN A 5 29.20 -38.01 -42.57
C ASN A 5 29.20 -37.43 -41.16
N TYR A 6 29.61 -36.14 -40.99
CA TYR A 6 29.38 -35.41 -39.79
C TYR A 6 27.91 -34.91 -39.79
N GLU A 7 27.05 -35.58 -39.09
CA GLU A 7 25.75 -35.04 -38.72
C GLU A 7 25.93 -33.95 -37.65
N ILE A 8 25.69 -32.72 -38.09
CA ILE A 8 25.63 -31.56 -37.20
C ILE A 8 24.30 -31.67 -36.44
N GLY A 9 24.35 -32.17 -35.21
CA GLY A 9 23.22 -32.17 -34.29
C GLY A 9 22.76 -30.73 -34.01
N GLN A 10 21.58 -30.38 -34.50
CA GLN A 10 20.90 -29.12 -34.16
C GLN A 10 20.55 -29.13 -32.69
N ASN A 11 21.44 -28.55 -31.89
CA ASN A 11 21.17 -28.28 -30.47
C ASN A 11 20.24 -27.08 -30.34
N ASN A 12 18.93 -27.34 -30.34
CA ASN A 12 17.86 -26.34 -30.17
C ASN A 12 17.75 -25.81 -28.71
N ASN A 13 18.86 -25.72 -28.01
CA ASN A 13 18.96 -24.97 -26.77
C ASN A 13 19.28 -23.50 -27.09
N ALA A 14 18.34 -22.81 -27.74
CA ALA A 14 18.34 -21.35 -27.73
C ALA A 14 18.28 -20.89 -26.27
N VAL A 15 19.41 -20.42 -25.77
CA VAL A 15 19.52 -19.70 -24.50
C VAL A 15 18.52 -18.57 -24.59
N LYS A 16 17.37 -18.72 -23.93
CA LYS A 16 16.41 -17.61 -23.76
C LYS A 16 17.13 -16.51 -23.01
N ALA A 17 17.53 -15.48 -23.74
CA ALA A 17 18.06 -14.26 -23.15
C ALA A 17 17.12 -13.81 -22.00
N PRO A 18 17.69 -13.32 -20.90
CA PRO A 18 16.86 -12.83 -19.80
C PRO A 18 15.98 -11.72 -20.36
N ARG A 19 14.69 -11.97 -20.42
CA ARG A 19 13.69 -10.94 -20.73
C ARG A 19 13.80 -9.89 -19.62
N HIS A 20 14.57 -8.84 -19.87
CA HIS A 20 14.44 -7.59 -19.14
C HIS A 20 13.04 -7.07 -19.49
N GLY A 21 12.08 -7.38 -18.65
CA GLY A 21 10.75 -6.82 -18.80
C GLY A 21 10.82 -5.31 -18.62
N PRO A 22 10.09 -4.55 -19.44
CA PRO A 22 9.96 -3.10 -19.29
C PRO A 22 9.43 -2.79 -17.90
N GLY A 23 9.84 -1.64 -17.41
CA GLY A 23 9.65 -1.06 -16.10
C GLY A 23 8.45 -1.53 -15.29
N ARG A 24 8.61 -1.56 -13.98
CA ARG A 24 7.62 -1.91 -12.94
C ARG A 24 6.25 -1.24 -13.13
N GLY A 25 5.59 -1.53 -14.23
CA GLY A 25 4.15 -1.42 -14.36
C GLY A 25 3.56 -2.40 -13.34
N ALA A 26 2.65 -1.94 -12.50
CA ALA A 26 2.01 -2.71 -11.46
C ALA A 26 1.64 -4.10 -11.99
N ARG A 27 2.40 -5.13 -11.58
CA ARG A 27 1.99 -6.51 -11.81
C ARG A 27 0.57 -6.62 -11.26
N PRO A 28 -0.38 -7.19 -12.00
CA PRO A 28 -1.70 -7.42 -11.44
C PRO A 28 -1.50 -8.13 -10.10
N VAL A 29 -2.00 -7.53 -9.04
CA VAL A 29 -1.88 -8.07 -7.68
C VAL A 29 -2.54 -9.45 -7.72
N GLU A 30 -1.74 -10.51 -7.73
CA GLU A 30 -2.25 -11.88 -7.65
C GLU A 30 -3.06 -11.98 -6.36
N LYS A 31 -4.36 -12.19 -6.51
CA LYS A 31 -5.24 -12.41 -5.36
C LYS A 31 -4.75 -13.64 -4.60
N ALA A 32 -4.46 -13.47 -3.32
CA ALA A 32 -4.01 -14.55 -2.46
C ALA A 32 -5.00 -15.73 -2.53
N LYS A 33 -4.53 -16.89 -2.99
CA LYS A 33 -5.36 -18.11 -3.16
C LYS A 33 -6.04 -18.57 -1.87
N ASN A 34 -5.47 -18.25 -0.69
CA ASN A 34 -5.98 -18.60 0.64
C ASN A 34 -5.67 -17.52 1.67
N PHE A 35 -6.41 -16.38 1.59
CA PHE A 35 -6.21 -15.25 2.48
C PHE A 35 -6.34 -15.63 3.98
N LYS A 36 -7.42 -16.34 4.34
CA LYS A 36 -7.66 -16.78 5.74
C LYS A 36 -6.56 -17.70 6.27
N GLY A 37 -6.09 -18.63 5.45
CA GLY A 37 -5.01 -19.56 5.86
C GLY A 37 -3.66 -18.86 6.02
N THR A 38 -3.36 -17.86 5.21
CA THR A 38 -2.11 -17.09 5.32
C THR A 38 -2.12 -16.22 6.56
N TRP A 39 -3.23 -15.54 6.85
CA TRP A 39 -3.40 -14.76 8.08
C TRP A 39 -3.32 -15.63 9.35
N ALA A 40 -3.97 -16.78 9.35
CA ALA A 40 -3.89 -17.71 10.49
C ALA A 40 -2.45 -18.17 10.76
N LYS A 41 -1.66 -18.47 9.73
CA LYS A 41 -0.24 -18.83 9.88
C LYS A 41 0.61 -17.67 10.38
N LEU A 42 0.38 -16.45 9.90
CA LEU A 42 1.07 -15.25 10.42
C LEU A 42 0.75 -15.03 11.89
N LEU A 43 -0.52 -15.08 12.27
CA LEU A 43 -0.95 -14.93 13.67
C LEU A 43 -0.38 -16.03 14.56
N THR A 44 -0.27 -17.27 14.07
CA THR A 44 0.34 -18.38 14.82
C THR A 44 1.82 -18.11 15.08
N ASN A 45 2.56 -17.58 14.13
CA ASN A 45 3.97 -17.20 14.33
C ASN A 45 4.13 -16.02 15.29
N CYS A 46 3.14 -15.13 15.37
CA CYS A 46 3.11 -14.00 16.30
C CYS A 46 2.67 -14.39 17.73
N LYS A 47 2.15 -15.62 17.95
CA LYS A 47 1.56 -16.06 19.21
C LYS A 47 2.46 -15.82 20.42
N LYS A 48 3.77 -15.97 20.27
CA LYS A 48 4.78 -15.72 21.30
C LYS A 48 4.80 -14.26 21.77
N TYR A 49 4.40 -13.33 20.93
CA TYR A 49 4.46 -11.88 21.19
C TYR A 49 3.09 -11.25 21.44
N TRP A 50 2.03 -12.06 21.56
CA TRP A 50 0.65 -11.57 21.74
C TRP A 50 0.48 -10.64 22.93
N GLY A 51 1.09 -10.97 24.08
CA GLY A 51 1.02 -10.11 25.26
C GLY A 51 1.56 -8.70 24.99
N VAL A 52 2.70 -8.61 24.32
CA VAL A 52 3.35 -7.34 23.98
C VAL A 52 2.56 -6.59 22.91
N MET A 53 1.98 -7.31 21.95
CA MET A 53 1.10 -6.74 20.91
C MET A 53 -0.19 -6.18 21.52
N ILE A 54 -0.84 -6.91 22.43
CA ILE A 54 -2.05 -6.43 23.11
C ILE A 54 -1.75 -5.16 23.90
N PHE A 55 -0.61 -5.12 24.60
CA PHE A 55 -0.18 -3.91 25.30
C PHE A 55 0.02 -2.72 24.35
N ALA A 56 0.67 -2.93 23.20
CA ALA A 56 0.82 -1.90 22.17
C ALA A 56 -0.54 -1.42 21.63
N ILE A 57 -1.49 -2.35 21.42
CA ILE A 57 -2.85 -2.04 20.98
C ILE A 57 -3.59 -1.19 22.03
N VAL A 58 -3.46 -1.52 23.30
CA VAL A 58 -4.05 -0.74 24.40
C VAL A 58 -3.44 0.66 24.46
N CYS A 59 -2.12 0.79 24.31
CA CYS A 59 -1.45 2.08 24.26
C CYS A 59 -1.94 2.93 23.06
N ALA A 60 -2.08 2.30 21.88
CA ALA A 60 -2.61 2.98 20.69
C ALA A 60 -4.05 3.48 20.90
N GLY A 61 -4.91 2.62 21.46
CA GLY A 61 -6.30 2.98 21.78
C GLY A 61 -6.39 4.12 22.81
N ALA A 62 -5.65 4.00 23.91
CA ALA A 62 -5.61 5.02 24.96
C ALA A 62 -5.08 6.38 24.42
N GLY A 63 -4.00 6.36 23.65
CA GLY A 63 -3.47 7.56 23.00
C GLY A 63 -4.49 8.22 22.06
N THR A 64 -5.21 7.40 21.26
CA THR A 64 -6.24 7.89 20.35
C THR A 64 -7.45 8.48 21.11
N VAL A 65 -7.86 7.87 22.21
CA VAL A 65 -8.94 8.43 23.07
C VAL A 65 -8.55 9.79 23.64
N LEU A 66 -7.30 9.93 24.14
CA LEU A 66 -6.81 11.24 24.61
C LEU A 66 -6.81 12.30 23.52
N THR A 67 -6.46 11.91 22.29
CA THR A 67 -6.52 12.81 21.12
C THR A 67 -7.95 13.23 20.79
N LEU A 68 -8.92 12.33 20.94
CA LEU A 68 -10.36 12.61 20.71
C LEU A 68 -10.98 13.54 21.76
N LEU A 69 -10.45 13.58 22.98
CA LEU A 69 -10.90 14.49 24.02
C LEU A 69 -10.40 15.94 23.82
N GLY A 70 -9.39 16.11 22.96
CA GLY A 70 -8.80 17.42 22.67
C GLY A 70 -9.78 18.44 22.09
N PRO A 71 -10.50 18.11 20.99
CA PRO A 71 -11.47 19.01 20.38
C PRO A 71 -12.60 19.45 21.32
N ASP A 72 -13.05 18.56 22.22
CA ASP A 72 -14.06 18.87 23.24
C ASP A 72 -13.58 19.97 24.19
N LYS A 73 -12.35 19.85 24.71
CA LYS A 73 -11.71 20.86 25.55
C LYS A 73 -11.38 22.15 24.80
N LEU A 74 -11.10 22.06 23.51
CA LEU A 74 -10.88 23.23 22.67
C LEU A 74 -12.19 24.00 22.44
N SER A 75 -13.32 23.30 22.27
CA SER A 75 -14.64 23.92 22.20
C SER A 75 -14.95 24.68 23.49
N GLU A 76 -14.76 24.06 24.66
CA GLU A 76 -14.96 24.70 25.97
C GLU A 76 -14.11 25.98 26.11
N MET A 77 -12.85 25.95 25.66
CA MET A 77 -11.97 27.12 25.65
C MET A 77 -12.50 28.22 24.70
N THR A 78 -13.03 27.83 23.54
CA THR A 78 -13.58 28.79 22.57
C THR A 78 -14.84 29.45 23.10
N ASP A 79 -15.71 28.69 23.78
CA ASP A 79 -16.95 29.20 24.39
C ASP A 79 -16.63 30.22 25.49
N LEU A 80 -15.66 29.92 26.38
CA LEU A 80 -15.20 30.83 27.40
C LEU A 80 -14.63 32.18 26.83
N ILE A 81 -13.89 32.09 25.74
CA ILE A 81 -13.38 33.25 25.05
C ILE A 81 -14.53 34.08 24.46
N THR A 82 -15.48 33.42 23.81
CA THR A 82 -16.62 34.08 23.14
C THR A 82 -17.52 34.78 24.14
N GLU A 83 -17.85 34.13 25.25
CA GLU A 83 -18.63 34.69 26.34
C GLU A 83 -17.85 35.81 27.06
N GLY A 84 -16.54 35.65 27.23
CA GLY A 84 -15.66 36.61 27.89
C GLY A 84 -15.43 37.89 27.09
N VAL A 85 -15.69 37.95 25.78
CA VAL A 85 -15.56 39.16 24.96
C VAL A 85 -16.46 40.31 25.49
N MET A 86 -17.63 40.00 26.06
CA MET A 86 -18.55 41.00 26.56
C MET A 86 -18.43 41.21 28.06
N THR A 87 -17.98 40.23 28.83
CA THR A 87 -18.02 40.25 30.31
C THR A 87 -16.65 40.31 30.97
N GLY A 88 -15.59 40.13 30.22
CA GLY A 88 -14.22 39.97 30.68
C GLY A 88 -13.76 38.53 30.59
N ILE A 89 -12.57 38.32 30.02
CA ILE A 89 -11.99 37.00 29.76
C ILE A 89 -11.30 36.48 31.02
N ASP A 90 -11.70 35.31 31.52
CA ASP A 90 -11.02 34.60 32.62
C ASP A 90 -9.77 33.88 32.10
N MET A 91 -8.63 34.58 32.21
CA MET A 91 -7.33 34.07 31.72
C MET A 91 -6.83 32.88 32.53
N ASP A 92 -7.26 32.69 33.78
CA ASP A 92 -6.79 31.61 34.63
C ASP A 92 -7.50 30.28 34.24
N GLU A 93 -8.77 30.34 33.86
CA GLU A 93 -9.50 29.19 33.38
C GLU A 93 -9.01 28.75 31.98
N ILE A 94 -8.73 29.71 31.09
CA ILE A 94 -8.10 29.44 29.78
C ILE A 94 -6.74 28.77 29.94
N LYS A 95 -5.88 29.26 30.85
CA LYS A 95 -4.59 28.60 31.13
C LYS A 95 -4.76 27.18 31.64
N ARG A 96 -5.73 26.93 32.52
CA ARG A 96 -6.02 25.57 33.04
C ARG A 96 -6.42 24.60 31.94
N ILE A 97 -7.30 25.02 31.02
CA ILE A 97 -7.69 24.23 29.88
C ILE A 97 -6.51 24.01 28.93
N GLY A 98 -5.71 25.05 28.67
CA GLY A 98 -4.50 24.96 27.87
C GLY A 98 -3.48 23.94 28.40
N VAL A 99 -3.21 23.97 29.71
CA VAL A 99 -2.34 22.97 30.36
C VAL A 99 -2.93 21.57 30.24
N THR A 100 -4.25 21.41 30.42
CA THR A 100 -4.92 20.12 30.24
C THR A 100 -4.78 19.57 28.82
N LEU A 101 -4.91 20.42 27.80
CA LEU A 101 -4.70 20.04 26.40
C LEU A 101 -3.24 19.61 26.15
N ILE A 102 -2.28 20.35 26.68
CA ILE A 102 -0.86 19.99 26.58
C ILE A 102 -0.61 18.63 27.22
N CYS A 103 -1.20 18.36 28.39
CA CYS A 103 -1.10 17.05 29.05
C CYS A 103 -1.73 15.93 28.19
N PHE A 104 -2.92 16.16 27.63
CA PHE A 104 -3.59 15.14 26.79
C PHE A 104 -2.77 14.79 25.54
N TYR A 105 -2.34 15.81 24.80
CA TYR A 105 -1.53 15.59 23.60
C TYR A 105 -0.14 15.07 23.92
N GLY A 106 0.49 15.54 25.02
CA GLY A 106 1.77 15.02 25.48
C GLY A 106 1.71 13.55 25.89
N CYS A 107 0.70 13.16 26.68
CA CYS A 107 0.47 11.75 27.02
C CYS A 107 0.16 10.89 25.78
N SER A 108 -0.68 11.40 24.86
CA SER A 108 -0.98 10.71 23.61
C SER A 108 0.29 10.47 22.76
N ALA A 109 1.15 11.48 22.65
CA ALA A 109 2.41 11.37 21.92
C ALA A 109 3.34 10.33 22.54
N VAL A 110 3.47 10.31 23.88
CA VAL A 110 4.28 9.31 24.61
C VAL A 110 3.73 7.91 24.39
N LEU A 111 2.40 7.72 24.51
CA LEU A 111 1.77 6.41 24.29
C LEU A 111 1.94 5.93 22.84
N SER A 112 1.83 6.83 21.86
CA SER A 112 2.06 6.54 20.46
C SER A 112 3.52 6.16 20.19
N LEU A 113 4.47 6.84 20.83
CA LEU A 113 5.89 6.52 20.72
C LEU A 113 6.18 5.12 21.30
N ILE A 114 5.66 4.82 22.49
CA ILE A 114 5.78 3.50 23.12
C ILE A 114 5.20 2.41 22.22
N GLN A 115 4.01 2.63 21.67
CA GLN A 115 3.36 1.71 20.74
C GLN A 115 4.21 1.45 19.49
N ASN A 116 4.76 2.51 18.87
CA ASN A 116 5.60 2.38 17.68
C ASN A 116 6.91 1.62 17.96
N LEU A 117 7.56 1.88 19.10
CA LEU A 117 8.77 1.14 19.50
C LEU A 117 8.48 -0.33 19.73
N ILE A 118 7.40 -0.65 20.43
CA ILE A 118 6.99 -2.04 20.69
C ILE A 118 6.66 -2.76 19.38
N MET A 119 5.88 -2.14 18.49
CA MET A 119 5.52 -2.74 17.21
C MET A 119 6.74 -2.92 16.31
N GLY A 120 7.68 -1.98 16.31
CA GLY A 120 8.95 -2.12 15.61
C GLY A 120 9.75 -3.33 16.13
N TYR A 121 9.86 -3.50 17.44
CA TYR A 121 10.52 -4.65 18.04
C TYR A 121 9.84 -5.97 17.64
N VAL A 122 8.51 -6.07 17.79
CA VAL A 122 7.74 -7.27 17.42
C VAL A 122 7.93 -7.62 15.95
N THR A 123 7.85 -6.61 15.08
CA THR A 123 8.05 -6.76 13.63
C THR A 123 9.41 -7.34 13.29
N GLN A 124 10.48 -6.86 13.93
CA GLN A 124 11.83 -7.40 13.73
C GLN A 124 11.96 -8.86 14.20
N GLN A 125 11.32 -9.20 15.31
CA GLN A 125 11.33 -10.59 15.80
C GLN A 125 10.54 -11.53 14.89
N VAL A 126 9.40 -11.09 14.37
CA VAL A 126 8.62 -11.85 13.38
C VAL A 126 9.41 -12.05 12.08
N SER A 127 10.04 -10.98 11.57
CA SER A 127 10.91 -11.04 10.39
C SER A 127 12.07 -12.04 10.58
N LYS A 128 12.74 -11.97 11.72
CA LYS A 128 13.80 -12.93 12.09
C LYS A 128 13.28 -14.37 12.11
N GLY A 129 12.10 -14.59 12.69
CA GLY A 129 11.46 -15.92 12.73
C GLY A 129 11.11 -16.46 11.35
N LEU A 130 10.56 -15.60 10.48
CA LEU A 130 10.25 -15.96 9.09
C LEU A 130 11.52 -16.32 8.31
N ARG A 131 12.56 -15.48 8.39
CA ARG A 131 13.84 -15.75 7.70
C ARG A 131 14.48 -17.06 8.19
N SER A 132 14.49 -17.31 9.50
CA SER A 132 14.99 -18.57 10.07
C SER A 132 14.19 -19.78 9.57
N SER A 133 12.87 -19.68 9.55
CA SER A 133 11.99 -20.76 9.06
C SER A 133 12.21 -21.04 7.58
N ILE A 134 12.37 -19.99 6.75
CA ILE A 134 12.65 -20.13 5.33
C ILE A 134 14.03 -20.76 5.11
N SER A 135 15.06 -20.29 5.83
CA SER A 135 16.43 -20.83 5.74
C SER A 135 16.47 -22.32 6.09
N THR A 136 15.82 -22.71 7.19
CA THR A 136 15.72 -24.12 7.59
C THR A 136 14.99 -24.96 6.52
N LYS A 137 13.94 -24.40 5.91
CA LYS A 137 13.19 -25.10 4.86
C LYS A 137 14.00 -25.24 3.59
N ILE A 138 14.73 -24.21 3.19
CA ILE A 138 15.62 -24.22 2.02
C ILE A 138 16.62 -25.37 2.14
N ASN A 139 17.27 -25.54 3.30
CA ASN A 139 18.24 -26.60 3.52
C ASN A 139 17.65 -28.03 3.46
N ARG A 140 16.32 -28.16 3.48
CA ARG A 140 15.62 -29.44 3.41
C ARG A 140 14.94 -29.71 2.06
N LEU A 141 15.08 -28.76 1.11
CA LEU A 141 14.46 -28.93 -0.21
C LEU A 141 15.28 -29.87 -1.10
N PRO A 142 14.60 -30.72 -1.90
CA PRO A 142 15.28 -31.64 -2.80
C PRO A 142 15.92 -30.88 -3.97
N MET A 143 16.96 -31.49 -4.56
CA MET A 143 17.78 -30.88 -5.62
C MET A 143 16.97 -30.46 -6.87
N TRP A 144 15.88 -31.16 -7.19
CA TRP A 144 15.01 -30.79 -8.32
C TRP A 144 14.37 -29.39 -8.17
N PHE A 145 14.18 -28.92 -6.94
CA PHE A 145 13.67 -27.57 -6.68
C PHE A 145 14.68 -26.51 -7.16
N TYR A 146 15.97 -26.69 -6.87
CA TYR A 146 17.03 -25.77 -7.27
C TYR A 146 17.25 -25.76 -8.78
N ASN A 147 16.98 -26.87 -9.46
CA ASN A 147 17.06 -26.93 -10.93
C ASN A 147 15.91 -26.16 -11.61
N LYS A 148 14.77 -25.96 -10.93
CA LYS A 148 13.60 -25.26 -11.48
C LYS A 148 13.50 -23.79 -11.03
N THR A 149 14.12 -23.40 -9.93
CA THR A 149 13.97 -22.10 -9.31
C THR A 149 15.32 -21.38 -9.32
N SER A 150 15.36 -20.12 -9.79
CA SER A 150 16.61 -19.37 -9.75
C SER A 150 17.00 -19.03 -8.31
N THR A 151 18.29 -19.09 -8.01
CA THR A 151 18.83 -18.72 -6.69
C THR A 151 18.46 -17.27 -6.32
N GLY A 152 18.43 -16.36 -7.31
CA GLY A 152 18.00 -14.98 -7.13
C GLY A 152 16.56 -14.84 -6.69
N ASP A 153 15.63 -15.68 -7.20
CA ASP A 153 14.22 -15.68 -6.81
C ASP A 153 14.05 -16.14 -5.34
N VAL A 154 14.78 -17.18 -4.95
CA VAL A 154 14.79 -17.66 -3.56
C VAL A 154 15.36 -16.59 -2.62
N LEU A 155 16.46 -15.95 -2.98
CA LEU A 155 17.07 -14.89 -2.20
C LEU A 155 16.15 -13.67 -2.06
N SER A 156 15.49 -13.25 -3.15
CA SER A 156 14.51 -12.18 -3.15
C SER A 156 13.35 -12.44 -2.18
N ARG A 157 12.87 -13.67 -2.10
CA ARG A 157 11.82 -14.06 -1.13
C ARG A 157 12.28 -13.97 0.32
N VAL A 158 13.52 -14.34 0.61
CA VAL A 158 14.09 -14.30 1.98
C VAL A 158 14.35 -12.86 2.43
N THR A 159 14.71 -11.97 1.51
CA THR A 159 15.00 -10.57 1.80
C THR A 159 13.78 -9.68 1.58
N ASN A 160 13.40 -9.43 0.34
CA ASN A 160 12.41 -8.42 -0.01
C ASN A 160 10.98 -8.78 0.41
N ASP A 161 10.56 -10.05 0.20
CA ASP A 161 9.17 -10.44 0.52
C ASP A 161 8.96 -10.47 2.04
N VAL A 162 9.95 -10.95 2.80
CA VAL A 162 9.88 -10.95 4.27
C VAL A 162 9.86 -9.54 4.82
N ASP A 163 10.67 -8.61 4.27
CA ASP A 163 10.66 -7.21 4.70
C ASP A 163 9.35 -6.51 4.34
N THR A 164 8.80 -6.79 3.17
CA THR A 164 7.50 -6.26 2.74
C THR A 164 6.37 -6.74 3.66
N ILE A 165 6.36 -8.03 4.03
CA ILE A 165 5.39 -8.59 4.99
C ILE A 165 5.56 -7.92 6.35
N ALA A 166 6.78 -7.79 6.85
CA ALA A 166 7.08 -7.20 8.13
C ALA A 166 6.66 -5.72 8.21
N GLN A 167 6.99 -4.93 7.18
CA GLN A 167 6.57 -3.54 7.07
C GLN A 167 5.05 -3.39 7.00
N SER A 168 4.40 -4.17 6.14
CA SER A 168 2.93 -4.15 6.00
C SER A 168 2.24 -4.53 7.29
N PHE A 169 2.78 -5.52 8.02
CA PHE A 169 2.25 -5.94 9.31
C PHE A 169 2.37 -4.82 10.35
N ASN A 170 3.53 -4.18 10.45
CA ASN A 170 3.78 -3.06 11.36
C ASN A 170 2.79 -1.90 11.13
N GLN A 171 2.71 -1.43 9.89
CA GLN A 171 1.81 -0.34 9.52
C GLN A 171 0.33 -0.70 9.70
N SER A 172 -0.07 -1.89 9.25
CA SER A 172 -1.47 -2.29 9.27
C SER A 172 -2.02 -2.45 10.68
N MET A 173 -1.24 -3.00 11.62
CA MET A 173 -1.69 -3.20 13.00
C MET A 173 -1.91 -1.87 13.73
N GLY A 174 -0.96 -0.94 13.65
CA GLY A 174 -1.09 0.38 14.26
C GLY A 174 -2.26 1.18 13.67
N ASN A 175 -2.28 1.28 12.35
CA ASN A 175 -3.32 2.04 11.64
C ASN A 175 -4.72 1.49 11.85
N LEU A 176 -4.88 0.17 11.90
CA LEU A 176 -6.18 -0.46 12.10
C LEU A 176 -6.77 -0.12 13.47
N VAL A 177 -5.96 -0.21 14.52
CA VAL A 177 -6.41 0.13 15.89
C VAL A 177 -6.76 1.61 15.99
N THR A 178 -5.89 2.48 15.48
CA THR A 178 -6.14 3.92 15.46
C THR A 178 -7.40 4.26 14.68
N ALA A 179 -7.57 3.71 13.48
CA ALA A 179 -8.74 3.96 12.63
C ALA A 179 -10.05 3.48 13.29
N VAL A 180 -10.07 2.28 13.88
CA VAL A 180 -11.25 1.76 14.57
C VAL A 180 -11.57 2.59 15.80
N THR A 181 -10.57 2.96 16.59
CA THR A 181 -10.77 3.79 17.80
C THR A 181 -11.23 5.20 17.44
N LEU A 182 -10.64 5.81 16.40
CA LEU A 182 -11.10 7.12 15.89
C LEU A 182 -12.55 7.05 15.37
N LEU A 183 -12.88 6.03 14.58
CA LEU A 183 -14.22 5.90 14.01
C LEU A 183 -15.28 5.70 15.10
N LEU A 184 -15.04 4.77 16.02
CA LEU A 184 -15.98 4.52 17.11
C LEU A 184 -16.03 5.69 18.11
N GLY A 185 -14.88 6.22 18.47
CA GLY A 185 -14.75 7.31 19.41
C GLY A 185 -15.35 8.62 18.88
N SER A 186 -15.06 8.99 17.62
CA SER A 186 -15.64 10.18 17.00
C SER A 186 -17.17 10.05 16.87
N LEU A 187 -17.68 8.87 16.52
CA LEU A 187 -19.11 8.63 16.40
C LEU A 187 -19.80 8.77 17.76
N VAL A 188 -19.19 8.25 18.83
CA VAL A 188 -19.72 8.43 20.21
C VAL A 188 -19.69 9.90 20.63
N MET A 189 -18.60 10.62 20.34
CA MET A 189 -18.50 12.05 20.67
C MET A 189 -19.52 12.88 19.89
N MET A 190 -19.68 12.63 18.58
CA MET A 190 -20.69 13.31 17.74
C MET A 190 -22.11 13.10 18.26
N ILE A 191 -22.49 11.86 18.64
CA ILE A 191 -23.82 11.56 19.20
C ILE A 191 -24.04 12.29 20.53
N LYS A 192 -23.00 12.44 21.35
CA LYS A 192 -23.09 13.17 22.62
C LYS A 192 -23.26 14.67 22.42
N THR A 193 -22.62 15.22 21.40
CA THR A 193 -22.63 16.67 21.13
C THR A 193 -23.97 17.09 20.52
N ASP A 194 -24.36 16.50 19.40
CA ASP A 194 -25.62 16.79 18.71
C ASP A 194 -26.00 15.64 17.76
N ILE A 195 -27.13 15.02 18.01
CA ILE A 195 -27.60 13.89 17.21
C ILE A 195 -28.04 14.32 15.80
N THR A 196 -28.58 15.56 15.66
CA THR A 196 -29.01 16.07 14.36
C THR A 196 -27.85 16.29 13.43
N MET A 197 -26.78 16.94 13.94
CA MET A 197 -25.51 17.14 13.22
C MET A 197 -24.84 15.82 12.90
N THR A 198 -24.91 14.83 13.80
CA THR A 198 -24.37 13.48 13.56
C THR A 198 -25.06 12.80 12.39
N VAL A 199 -26.39 12.81 12.35
CA VAL A 199 -27.16 12.22 11.25
C VAL A 199 -26.83 12.91 9.93
N ALA A 200 -26.79 14.25 9.92
CA ALA A 200 -26.46 15.01 8.73
C ALA A 200 -25.04 14.67 8.21
N SER A 201 -24.04 14.57 9.10
CA SER A 201 -22.66 14.24 8.74
C SER A 201 -22.53 12.79 8.22
N VAL A 202 -23.20 11.83 8.86
CA VAL A 202 -23.19 10.42 8.41
C VAL A 202 -23.85 10.28 7.04
N LEU A 203 -25.02 10.93 6.83
CA LEU A 203 -25.70 10.92 5.54
C LEU A 203 -24.84 11.56 4.44
N SER A 204 -24.22 12.70 4.73
CA SER A 204 -23.29 13.38 3.79
C SER A 204 -22.12 12.48 3.42
N THR A 205 -21.54 11.80 4.40
CA THR A 205 -20.42 10.86 4.17
C THR A 205 -20.86 9.67 3.32
N LEU A 206 -22.03 9.08 3.58
CA LEU A 206 -22.57 8.00 2.77
C LEU A 206 -22.86 8.43 1.34
N LEU A 207 -23.43 9.62 1.14
CA LEU A 207 -23.60 10.20 -0.20
C LEU A 207 -22.26 10.36 -0.90
N GLY A 208 -21.23 10.87 -0.22
CA GLY A 208 -19.86 10.97 -0.74
C GLY A 208 -19.32 9.62 -1.21
N PHE A 209 -19.50 8.55 -0.42
CA PHE A 209 -19.09 7.19 -0.82
C PHE A 209 -19.83 6.68 -2.05
N VAL A 210 -21.13 6.97 -2.17
CA VAL A 210 -21.91 6.61 -3.37
C VAL A 210 -21.35 7.33 -4.60
N PHE A 211 -21.11 8.65 -4.53
CA PHE A 211 -20.52 9.41 -5.63
C PHE A 211 -19.13 8.90 -6.01
N ILE A 212 -18.25 8.68 -5.03
CA ILE A 212 -16.92 8.11 -5.28
C ILE A 212 -17.02 6.74 -5.96
N SER A 213 -17.90 5.86 -5.49
CA SER A 213 -18.11 4.54 -6.08
C SER A 213 -18.58 4.60 -7.54
N LEU A 214 -19.51 5.52 -7.85
CA LEU A 214 -20.01 5.74 -9.21
C LEU A 214 -18.90 6.27 -10.13
N ILE A 215 -18.15 7.27 -9.67
CA ILE A 215 -17.01 7.84 -10.43
C ILE A 215 -15.95 6.78 -10.66
N MET A 216 -15.55 6.04 -9.62
CA MET A 216 -14.54 5.00 -9.69
C MET A 216 -14.93 3.88 -10.67
N SER A 217 -16.18 3.45 -10.64
CA SER A 217 -16.70 2.44 -11.56
C SER A 217 -16.61 2.89 -13.03
N ARG A 218 -16.87 4.17 -13.30
CA ARG A 218 -16.72 4.74 -14.64
C ARG A 218 -15.25 4.92 -15.02
N SER A 219 -14.45 5.43 -14.11
CA SER A 219 -13.04 5.76 -14.31
C SER A 219 -12.18 4.51 -14.58
N GLN A 220 -12.44 3.38 -13.91
CA GLN A 220 -11.70 2.13 -14.11
C GLN A 220 -11.63 1.69 -15.57
N LYS A 221 -12.70 1.90 -16.35
CA LYS A 221 -12.74 1.54 -17.78
C LYS A 221 -11.72 2.35 -18.59
N TYR A 222 -11.55 3.62 -18.27
CA TYR A 222 -10.61 4.50 -18.96
C TYR A 222 -9.17 4.22 -18.52
N PHE A 223 -8.93 3.95 -17.23
CA PHE A 223 -7.63 3.51 -16.74
C PHE A 223 -7.18 2.19 -17.37
N ALA A 224 -8.07 1.22 -17.53
CA ALA A 224 -7.76 -0.04 -18.21
C ALA A 224 -7.37 0.19 -19.68
N ARG A 225 -8.08 1.08 -20.40
CA ARG A 225 -7.74 1.45 -21.77
C ARG A 225 -6.41 2.19 -21.86
N GLN A 226 -6.14 3.11 -20.94
CA GLN A 226 -4.85 3.80 -20.86
C GLN A 226 -3.69 2.82 -20.69
N GLN A 227 -3.83 1.83 -19.79
CA GLN A 227 -2.81 0.80 -19.61
C GLN A 227 -2.63 -0.09 -20.84
N MET A 228 -3.70 -0.41 -21.53
CA MET A 228 -3.65 -1.17 -22.79
C MET A 228 -2.88 -0.40 -23.86
N HIS A 229 -3.25 0.86 -24.14
CA HIS A 229 -2.57 1.68 -25.14
C HIS A 229 -1.13 2.00 -24.79
N LEU A 230 -0.82 2.16 -23.47
CA LEU A 230 0.55 2.30 -22.99
C LEU A 230 1.38 1.03 -23.28
N GLY A 231 0.76 -0.15 -23.09
CA GLY A 231 1.39 -1.43 -23.44
C GLY A 231 1.65 -1.56 -24.94
N GLU A 232 0.71 -1.12 -25.80
CA GLU A 232 0.84 -1.13 -27.26
C GLU A 232 1.98 -0.22 -27.74
N ILE A 233 2.07 1.00 -27.20
CA ILE A 233 3.18 1.93 -27.51
C ILE A 233 4.52 1.34 -27.08
N ASN A 234 4.61 0.84 -25.85
CA ASN A 234 5.85 0.25 -25.35
C ASN A 234 6.29 -0.94 -26.21
N GLY A 235 5.33 -1.81 -26.59
CA GLY A 235 5.61 -2.92 -27.50
C GLY A 235 6.10 -2.46 -28.87
N HIS A 236 5.48 -1.43 -29.44
CA HIS A 236 5.90 -0.85 -30.73
C HIS A 236 7.30 -0.24 -30.65
N VAL A 237 7.60 0.52 -29.59
CA VAL A 237 8.93 1.11 -29.38
C VAL A 237 9.99 0.00 -29.21
N GLU A 238 9.69 -1.06 -28.45
CA GLU A 238 10.60 -2.20 -28.28
C GLU A 238 10.83 -2.93 -29.60
N GLU A 239 9.79 -3.14 -30.42
CA GLU A 239 9.88 -3.75 -31.75
C GLU A 239 10.78 -2.94 -32.68
N ILE A 240 10.54 -1.63 -32.78
CA ILE A 240 11.31 -0.73 -33.64
C ILE A 240 12.76 -0.60 -33.16
N TYR A 241 12.99 -0.55 -31.84
CA TYR A 241 14.33 -0.50 -31.28
C TYR A 241 15.11 -1.80 -31.56
N ALA A 242 14.48 -2.95 -31.36
CA ALA A 242 15.10 -4.25 -31.67
C ALA A 242 15.36 -4.46 -33.16
N GLY A 243 14.45 -3.95 -34.02
CA GLY A 243 14.55 -4.02 -35.48
C GLY A 243 15.15 -2.79 -36.17
N HIS A 244 15.84 -1.90 -35.43
CA HIS A 244 16.28 -0.59 -35.92
C HIS A 244 17.07 -0.65 -37.23
N THR A 245 18.00 -1.59 -37.34
CA THR A 245 18.81 -1.81 -38.57
C THR A 245 17.96 -2.19 -39.78
N VAL A 246 16.93 -2.99 -39.57
CA VAL A 246 16.00 -3.40 -40.62
C VAL A 246 15.12 -2.23 -41.05
N VAL A 247 14.56 -1.51 -40.08
CA VAL A 247 13.73 -0.28 -40.37
C VAL A 247 14.54 0.71 -41.18
N LYS A 248 15.82 0.91 -40.83
CA LYS A 248 16.73 1.81 -41.53
C LYS A 248 17.06 1.34 -42.93
N ALA A 249 17.35 0.04 -43.10
CA ALA A 249 17.70 -0.55 -44.42
C ALA A 249 16.55 -0.47 -45.42
N TYR A 250 15.30 -0.52 -44.97
CA TYR A 250 14.11 -0.45 -45.82
C TYR A 250 13.42 0.92 -45.82
N ASN A 251 14.04 1.97 -45.27
CA ASN A 251 13.46 3.32 -45.15
C ASN A 251 12.06 3.33 -44.49
N GLY A 252 11.86 2.48 -43.49
CA GLY A 252 10.60 2.28 -42.80
C GLY A 252 10.26 3.31 -41.70
N GLU A 253 11.14 4.31 -41.47
CA GLU A 253 10.99 5.28 -40.37
C GLU A 253 9.69 6.09 -40.43
N ALA A 254 9.32 6.58 -41.62
CA ALA A 254 8.12 7.37 -41.81
C ALA A 254 6.85 6.57 -41.42
N LYS A 255 6.75 5.32 -41.85
CA LYS A 255 5.62 4.44 -41.57
C LYS A 255 5.58 4.04 -40.07
N SER A 256 6.75 3.83 -39.47
CA SER A 256 6.83 3.54 -38.03
C SER A 256 6.39 4.74 -37.19
N LYS A 257 6.78 5.95 -37.59
CA LYS A 257 6.38 7.19 -36.91
C LYS A 257 4.87 7.43 -37.05
N GLU A 258 4.29 7.27 -38.23
CA GLU A 258 2.85 7.39 -38.43
C GLU A 258 2.05 6.43 -37.54
N LYS A 259 2.49 5.17 -37.45
CA LYS A 259 1.89 4.19 -36.55
C LYS A 259 1.99 4.60 -35.09
N PHE A 260 3.17 5.11 -34.65
CA PHE A 260 3.39 5.62 -33.31
C PHE A 260 2.46 6.80 -33.00
N ASP A 261 2.32 7.75 -33.92
CA ASP A 261 1.49 8.95 -33.74
C ASP A 261 0.01 8.57 -33.50
N VAL A 262 -0.53 7.61 -34.27
CA VAL A 262 -1.89 7.09 -34.07
C VAL A 262 -2.05 6.43 -32.69
N MET A 263 -1.07 5.60 -32.28
CA MET A 263 -1.10 4.95 -30.97
C MET A 263 -1.00 5.97 -29.82
N ASN A 264 -0.18 7.00 -30.00
CA ASN A 264 0.01 8.06 -29.01
C ASN A 264 -1.25 8.92 -28.86
N GLU A 265 -1.98 9.17 -29.95
CA GLU A 265 -3.26 9.87 -29.91
C GLU A 265 -4.32 9.07 -29.14
N ASN A 266 -4.42 7.77 -29.36
CA ASN A 266 -5.31 6.88 -28.61
C ASN A 266 -4.96 6.85 -27.11
N LEU A 267 -3.66 6.83 -26.78
CA LEU A 267 -3.19 6.90 -25.38
C LEU A 267 -3.55 8.25 -24.76
N ARG A 268 -3.29 9.36 -25.47
CA ARG A 268 -3.63 10.72 -25.02
C ARG A 268 -5.11 10.83 -24.66
N ASP A 269 -6.00 10.37 -25.54
CA ASP A 269 -7.44 10.46 -25.32
C ASP A 269 -7.92 9.60 -24.16
N SER A 270 -7.35 8.40 -24.02
CA SER A 270 -7.66 7.53 -22.90
C SER A 270 -7.13 8.07 -21.57
N ALA A 271 -5.92 8.63 -21.56
CA ALA A 271 -5.31 9.25 -20.41
C ALA A 271 -6.06 10.52 -19.97
N PHE A 272 -6.44 11.38 -20.92
CA PHE A 272 -7.23 12.56 -20.64
C PHE A 272 -8.56 12.21 -19.95
N LYS A 273 -9.32 11.26 -20.54
CA LYS A 273 -10.59 10.80 -19.95
C LYS A 273 -10.41 10.13 -18.58
N ALA A 274 -9.32 9.38 -18.37
CA ALA A 274 -9.01 8.76 -17.09
C ALA A 274 -8.70 9.81 -16.01
N GLN A 275 -7.91 10.83 -16.36
CA GLN A 275 -7.51 11.89 -15.41
C GLN A 275 -8.62 12.90 -15.14
N CYS A 276 -9.48 13.22 -16.11
CA CYS A 276 -10.64 14.09 -15.90
C CYS A 276 -11.69 13.48 -14.95
N LEU A 277 -11.71 12.14 -14.80
CA LEU A 277 -12.65 11.42 -13.96
C LEU A 277 -12.02 10.96 -12.64
N SER A 278 -10.77 11.27 -12.39
CA SER A 278 -10.02 10.94 -11.17
C SER A 278 -9.95 12.14 -10.24
#